data_f9bb197309e6a29a2811adc3c7a5b21a
#
_entry.id   f9bb197309e6a29a2811adc3c7a5b21a
#
_cell.length_a   1.000
_cell.length_b   1.000
_cell.length_c   1.000
_cell.angle_alpha   90.00
_cell.angle_beta   90.00
_cell.angle_gamma   90.00
#
_symmetry.space_group_name_H-M   'P 1'
#
loop_
_entity.id
_entity.type
_entity.pdbx_description
1 polymer ?
#
loop_
_entity_poly.entity_id
_entity_poly.type
_entity_poly.pdbx_seq_one_letter_code
_entity_poly.pdbx_strand_id
1 'polypeptide(L)'
;ALDDYTFQVELTASLPYFAAMTTHATTFPTHKATIEAHGSDWTKPENMVSNGAYMLTEHVINERLVRERNPMYWDNDNTILEKVVVLVIPDENQGLTRYLAGELDQGPVPAGQYKKLKAEYPEQATSFPRLCNYYYTFNLSETGIEAFQDVRVRKAMAYAIDRNVITEDILQAGQTPAYTFTPGSTAGFDVPKVAFSKMTQAERDAMAVSLMEEAGYGKDNPLSFTMIYNTSESHKKIATVMAQMWKQKLGINATMENTEWKTFLDIRGKQDFEIARGAWCGDYNEASTFLDLLTSPSGYNDGKYSNASVDQLMTEAKTSSDSSKLYTT
;
A
#
# COMPACT_ATOMS: atom_id res chain seq x y z
N ALA A 1 -20.80 20.96 -15.69
CA ALA A 1 -22.16 20.47 -15.93
C ALA A 1 -22.75 21.23 -17.13
N LEU A 2 -23.55 20.56 -17.94
CA LEU A 2 -24.28 21.19 -19.08
C LEU A 2 -25.62 21.76 -18.59
N ASP A 3 -26.23 21.10 -17.62
CA ASP A 3 -27.47 21.47 -16.93
C ASP A 3 -27.50 20.81 -15.54
N ASP A 4 -28.64 20.91 -14.82
CA ASP A 4 -28.79 20.38 -13.46
C ASP A 4 -28.69 18.84 -13.37
N TYR A 5 -28.83 18.15 -14.49
CA TYR A 5 -28.88 16.68 -14.56
C TYR A 5 -27.80 16.08 -15.48
N THR A 6 -27.04 16.93 -16.19
CA THR A 6 -26.06 16.48 -17.18
C THR A 6 -24.67 16.95 -16.83
N PHE A 7 -23.80 15.99 -16.50
CA PHE A 7 -22.36 16.21 -16.29
C PHE A 7 -21.58 15.55 -17.43
N GLN A 8 -20.76 16.29 -18.13
CA GLN A 8 -19.93 15.81 -19.22
C GLN A 8 -18.44 15.94 -18.86
N VAL A 9 -17.68 14.90 -19.13
CA VAL A 9 -16.22 14.89 -19.03
C VAL A 9 -15.64 14.67 -20.42
N GLU A 10 -14.73 15.54 -20.82
CA GLU A 10 -13.92 15.39 -22.03
C GLU A 10 -12.52 14.98 -21.62
N LEU A 11 -12.08 13.84 -22.12
CA LEU A 11 -10.77 13.28 -21.82
C LEU A 11 -9.76 13.76 -22.87
N THR A 12 -8.55 14.06 -22.44
CA THR A 12 -7.43 14.46 -23.34
C THR A 12 -6.86 13.29 -24.13
N ALA A 13 -7.16 12.06 -23.70
CA ALA A 13 -6.79 10.82 -24.38
C ALA A 13 -7.86 9.74 -24.12
N SER A 14 -7.88 8.70 -24.94
CA SER A 14 -8.76 7.54 -24.72
C SER A 14 -8.24 6.76 -23.51
N LEU A 15 -9.07 6.61 -22.47
CA LEU A 15 -8.79 5.83 -21.27
C LEU A 15 -9.86 4.75 -21.11
N PRO A 16 -9.58 3.49 -21.50
CA PRO A 16 -10.58 2.41 -21.42
C PRO A 16 -11.11 2.14 -20.00
N TYR A 17 -10.32 2.45 -18.99
CA TYR A 17 -10.63 2.26 -17.57
C TYR A 17 -11.16 3.53 -16.86
N PHE A 18 -11.46 4.60 -17.60
CA PHE A 18 -11.93 5.86 -16.99
C PHE A 18 -13.17 5.68 -16.12
N ALA A 19 -14.13 4.87 -16.57
CA ALA A 19 -15.33 4.57 -15.79
C ALA A 19 -14.98 3.92 -14.42
N ALA A 20 -13.99 3.03 -14.39
CA ALA A 20 -13.49 2.45 -13.14
C ALA A 20 -12.82 3.50 -12.25
N MET A 21 -12.08 4.46 -12.83
CA MET A 21 -11.45 5.55 -12.06
C MET A 21 -12.49 6.42 -11.33
N THR A 22 -13.70 6.58 -11.87
CA THR A 22 -14.77 7.40 -11.25
C THR A 22 -15.36 6.77 -9.99
N THR A 23 -15.00 5.54 -9.64
CA THR A 23 -15.37 4.92 -8.35
C THR A 23 -14.46 5.33 -7.20
N HIS A 24 -13.33 5.96 -7.48
CA HIS A 24 -12.38 6.41 -6.47
C HIS A 24 -12.81 7.75 -5.86
N ALA A 25 -12.58 7.91 -4.55
CA ALA A 25 -13.04 9.07 -3.78
C ALA A 25 -12.55 10.43 -4.30
N THR A 26 -11.40 10.49 -5.00
CA THR A 26 -10.89 11.74 -5.61
C THR A 26 -11.78 12.31 -6.72
N THR A 27 -12.67 11.49 -7.27
CA THR A 27 -13.61 11.90 -8.32
C THR A 27 -14.99 12.25 -7.77
N PHE A 28 -15.22 12.08 -6.46
CA PHE A 28 -16.50 12.38 -5.84
C PHE A 28 -16.74 13.90 -5.79
N PRO A 29 -17.99 14.34 -5.98
CA PRO A 29 -18.31 15.75 -5.90
C PRO A 29 -18.06 16.31 -4.49
N THR A 30 -17.49 17.51 -4.43
CA THR A 30 -17.28 18.25 -3.19
C THR A 30 -18.14 19.51 -3.17
N HIS A 31 -18.56 19.97 -1.97
CA HIS A 31 -19.41 21.12 -1.85
C HIS A 31 -18.58 22.42 -1.92
N LYS A 32 -18.59 23.06 -3.10
CA LYS A 32 -17.79 24.25 -3.40
C LYS A 32 -17.94 25.36 -2.36
N ALA A 33 -19.18 25.72 -1.98
CA ALA A 33 -19.42 26.80 -1.04
C ALA A 33 -18.80 26.54 0.35
N THR A 34 -18.79 25.28 0.82
CA THR A 34 -18.14 24.92 2.08
C THR A 34 -16.61 25.06 1.99
N ILE A 35 -16.02 24.66 0.86
CA ILE A 35 -14.58 24.82 0.64
C ILE A 35 -14.19 26.30 0.60
N GLU A 36 -14.96 27.13 -0.10
CA GLU A 36 -14.71 28.58 -0.18
C GLU A 36 -14.88 29.28 1.16
N ALA A 37 -15.83 28.84 2.00
CA ALA A 37 -16.08 29.41 3.32
C ALA A 37 -15.05 29.01 4.37
N HIS A 38 -14.55 27.77 4.33
CA HIS A 38 -13.76 27.18 5.43
C HIS A 38 -12.33 26.77 5.04
N GLY A 39 -11.94 26.90 3.77
CA GLY A 39 -10.60 26.51 3.31
C GLY A 39 -10.27 25.05 3.68
N SER A 40 -9.10 24.81 4.29
CA SER A 40 -8.67 23.46 4.73
C SER A 40 -9.59 22.83 5.80
N ASP A 41 -10.38 23.62 6.48
CA ASP A 41 -11.28 23.17 7.57
C ASP A 41 -12.61 22.62 7.05
N TRP A 42 -12.82 22.59 5.73
CA TRP A 42 -14.04 22.04 5.12
C TRP A 42 -14.31 20.58 5.46
N THR A 43 -13.26 19.81 5.81
CA THR A 43 -13.35 18.38 6.20
C THR A 43 -13.65 18.15 7.67
N LYS A 44 -13.70 19.22 8.51
CA LYS A 44 -14.08 19.08 9.90
C LYS A 44 -15.56 18.72 10.04
N PRO A 45 -15.94 17.93 11.06
CA PRO A 45 -17.33 17.47 11.23
C PRO A 45 -18.37 18.59 11.15
N GLU A 46 -18.08 19.73 11.75
CA GLU A 46 -18.97 20.91 11.80
C GLU A 46 -19.16 21.60 10.45
N ASN A 47 -18.27 21.38 9.49
CA ASN A 47 -18.28 22.05 8.19
C ASN A 47 -18.60 21.09 7.04
N MET A 48 -18.32 19.79 7.22
CA MET A 48 -18.35 18.81 6.12
C MET A 48 -19.76 18.56 5.62
N VAL A 49 -19.97 18.79 4.32
CA VAL A 49 -21.18 18.41 3.59
C VAL A 49 -20.90 17.13 2.83
N SER A 50 -21.78 16.14 2.97
CA SER A 50 -21.65 14.83 2.33
C SER A 50 -22.94 14.45 1.60
N ASN A 51 -22.82 13.89 0.41
CA ASN A 51 -23.90 13.21 -0.32
C ASN A 51 -23.88 11.68 -0.17
N GLY A 52 -22.99 11.16 0.66
CA GLY A 52 -22.88 9.72 0.95
C GLY A 52 -23.89 9.24 2.00
N ALA A 53 -23.90 7.92 2.26
CA ALA A 53 -24.81 7.26 3.21
C ALA A 53 -24.65 7.73 4.66
N TYR A 54 -23.48 8.28 5.02
CA TYR A 54 -23.17 8.73 6.37
C TYR A 54 -22.54 10.14 6.34
N MET A 55 -22.80 10.89 7.40
CA MET A 55 -22.16 12.17 7.71
C MET A 55 -21.15 11.98 8.83
N LEU A 56 -20.00 12.63 8.74
CA LEU A 56 -19.02 12.68 9.82
C LEU A 56 -19.52 13.65 10.89
N THR A 57 -19.80 13.16 12.11
CA THR A 57 -20.33 13.97 13.21
C THR A 57 -19.31 14.21 14.32
N GLU A 58 -18.26 13.38 14.39
CA GLU A 58 -17.15 13.58 15.33
C GLU A 58 -15.83 13.06 14.74
N HIS A 59 -14.75 13.78 15.00
CA HIS A 59 -13.39 13.36 14.68
C HIS A 59 -12.43 13.77 15.80
N VAL A 60 -12.06 12.82 16.65
CA VAL A 60 -11.02 12.98 17.67
C VAL A 60 -9.75 12.30 17.14
N ILE A 61 -8.74 13.12 16.88
CA ILE A 61 -7.48 12.66 16.28
C ILE A 61 -6.85 11.58 17.15
N ASN A 62 -6.41 10.47 16.55
CA ASN A 62 -5.82 9.29 17.18
C ASN A 62 -6.73 8.58 18.21
N GLU A 63 -8.00 8.88 18.26
CA GLU A 63 -8.96 8.25 19.18
C GLU A 63 -10.13 7.62 18.42
N ARG A 64 -10.97 8.43 17.75
CA ARG A 64 -12.16 7.92 17.06
C ARG A 64 -12.72 8.83 15.99
N LEU A 65 -13.47 8.21 15.09
CA LEU A 65 -14.38 8.89 14.16
C LEU A 65 -15.81 8.38 14.42
N VAL A 66 -16.79 9.28 14.39
CA VAL A 66 -18.20 8.94 14.48
C VAL A 66 -18.90 9.37 13.20
N ARG A 67 -19.64 8.45 12.61
CA ARG A 67 -20.48 8.68 11.44
C ARG A 67 -21.91 8.36 11.77
N GLU A 68 -22.84 9.24 11.41
CA GLU A 68 -24.27 9.03 11.57
C GLU A 68 -24.96 8.98 10.21
N ARG A 69 -26.05 8.24 10.13
CA ARG A 69 -26.82 8.04 8.90
C ARG A 69 -27.24 9.39 8.33
N ASN A 70 -27.04 9.58 7.03
CA ASN A 70 -27.42 10.79 6.30
C ASN A 70 -28.87 10.67 5.81
N PRO A 71 -29.81 11.41 6.38
CA PRO A 71 -31.20 11.35 5.95
C PRO A 71 -31.44 11.87 4.53
N MET A 72 -30.47 12.63 3.99
CA MET A 72 -30.54 13.17 2.62
C MET A 72 -29.87 12.27 1.58
N TYR A 73 -29.33 11.13 2.00
CA TYR A 73 -28.75 10.18 1.06
C TYR A 73 -29.82 9.59 0.14
N TRP A 74 -29.54 9.51 -1.15
CA TRP A 74 -30.51 9.07 -2.16
C TRP A 74 -31.08 7.67 -1.89
N ASP A 75 -30.28 6.77 -1.27
CA ASP A 75 -30.67 5.41 -0.91
C ASP A 75 -30.73 5.20 0.61
N ASN A 76 -31.21 6.21 1.33
CA ASN A 76 -31.28 6.19 2.78
C ASN A 76 -32.15 5.06 3.34
N ASP A 77 -33.20 4.66 2.63
CA ASP A 77 -34.10 3.59 3.07
C ASP A 77 -33.42 2.23 3.17
N ASN A 78 -32.34 2.01 2.39
CA ASN A 78 -31.53 0.80 2.44
C ASN A 78 -30.30 0.94 3.38
N THR A 79 -30.11 2.09 4.02
CA THR A 79 -29.01 2.31 4.98
C THR A 79 -29.44 1.81 6.36
N ILE A 80 -28.91 0.65 6.79
CA ILE A 80 -29.38 -0.08 7.97
C ILE A 80 -28.83 0.50 9.28
N LEU A 81 -27.54 0.81 9.32
CA LEU A 81 -26.89 1.28 10.56
C LEU A 81 -27.14 2.77 10.77
N GLU A 82 -27.63 3.12 11.96
CA GLU A 82 -27.86 4.52 12.34
C GLU A 82 -26.54 5.24 12.63
N LYS A 83 -25.57 4.52 13.20
CA LYS A 83 -24.31 5.09 13.67
C LYS A 83 -23.17 4.09 13.51
N VAL A 84 -22.02 4.59 13.08
CA VAL A 84 -20.76 3.82 12.98
C VAL A 84 -19.68 4.56 13.75
N VAL A 85 -19.11 3.90 14.76
CA VAL A 85 -17.98 4.42 15.55
C VAL A 85 -16.72 3.65 15.14
N VAL A 86 -15.72 4.37 14.64
CA VAL A 86 -14.42 3.80 14.28
C VAL A 86 -13.40 4.22 15.33
N LEU A 87 -12.85 3.26 16.06
CA LEU A 87 -11.81 3.50 17.05
C LEU A 87 -10.41 3.35 16.41
N VAL A 88 -9.50 4.21 16.78
CA VAL A 88 -8.08 4.13 16.37
C VAL A 88 -7.33 3.31 17.40
N ILE A 89 -7.04 2.04 17.08
CA ILE A 89 -6.34 1.10 17.96
C ILE A 89 -5.08 0.60 17.24
N PRO A 90 -3.90 1.19 17.53
CA PRO A 90 -2.65 0.82 16.86
C PRO A 90 -2.14 -0.59 17.17
N ASP A 91 -2.49 -1.12 18.34
CA ASP A 91 -2.15 -2.49 18.76
C ASP A 91 -3.26 -3.48 18.35
N GLU A 92 -2.98 -4.31 17.36
CA GLU A 92 -3.90 -5.31 16.84
C GLU A 92 -4.33 -6.33 17.91
N ASN A 93 -3.47 -6.66 18.89
CA ASN A 93 -3.82 -7.58 19.99
C ASN A 93 -4.80 -6.93 20.98
N GLN A 94 -4.64 -5.64 21.23
CA GLN A 94 -5.61 -4.88 22.02
C GLN A 94 -6.96 -4.84 21.28
N GLY A 95 -6.96 -4.64 19.95
CA GLY A 95 -8.17 -4.70 19.14
C GLY A 95 -8.87 -6.06 19.23
N LEU A 96 -8.12 -7.16 19.12
CA LEU A 96 -8.67 -8.51 19.28
C LEU A 96 -9.24 -8.73 20.70
N THR A 97 -8.52 -8.30 21.75
CA THR A 97 -8.99 -8.43 23.14
C THR A 97 -10.33 -7.72 23.33
N ARG A 98 -10.49 -6.52 22.82
CA ARG A 98 -11.73 -5.75 22.89
C ARG A 98 -12.85 -6.39 22.08
N TYR A 99 -12.55 -6.94 20.89
CA TYR A 99 -13.51 -7.71 20.11
C TYR A 99 -14.04 -8.92 20.87
N LEU A 100 -13.14 -9.72 21.46
CA LEU A 100 -13.53 -10.88 22.25
C LEU A 100 -14.30 -10.52 23.54
N ALA A 101 -14.10 -9.32 24.06
CA ALA A 101 -14.88 -8.78 25.18
C ALA A 101 -16.26 -8.24 24.78
N GLY A 102 -16.59 -8.22 23.47
CA GLY A 102 -17.85 -7.68 22.94
C GLY A 102 -17.91 -6.16 22.89
N GLU A 103 -16.74 -5.49 22.93
CA GLU A 103 -16.65 -4.03 22.84
C GLU A 103 -16.55 -3.53 21.38
N LEU A 104 -16.27 -4.41 20.44
CA LEU A 104 -16.16 -4.13 19.02
C LEU A 104 -16.97 -5.14 18.21
N ASP A 105 -17.67 -4.66 17.18
CA ASP A 105 -18.39 -5.51 16.22
C ASP A 105 -17.43 -6.08 15.16
N GLN A 106 -16.32 -5.38 14.90
CA GLN A 106 -15.30 -5.77 13.93
C GLN A 106 -13.91 -5.32 14.40
N GLY A 107 -12.90 -6.16 14.23
CA GLY A 107 -11.52 -5.84 14.56
C GLY A 107 -10.52 -6.52 13.63
N PRO A 108 -9.24 -6.09 13.63
CA PRO A 108 -8.19 -6.74 12.87
C PRO A 108 -7.85 -8.10 13.47
N VAL A 109 -7.41 -9.02 12.61
CA VAL A 109 -6.76 -10.26 13.05
C VAL A 109 -5.26 -10.00 13.18
N PRO A 110 -4.66 -10.12 14.39
CA PRO A 110 -3.24 -9.89 14.56
C PRO A 110 -2.40 -10.87 13.74
N ALA A 111 -1.26 -10.38 13.23
CA ALA A 111 -0.34 -11.19 12.44
C ALA A 111 0.08 -12.46 13.18
N GLY A 112 -0.03 -13.63 12.51
CA GLY A 112 0.28 -14.94 13.05
C GLY A 112 -0.86 -15.60 13.85
N GLN A 113 -2.02 -14.97 14.01
CA GLN A 113 -3.13 -15.52 14.78
C GLN A 113 -4.31 -16.05 13.93
N TYR A 114 -4.30 -15.80 12.61
CA TYR A 114 -5.44 -16.14 11.76
C TYR A 114 -5.80 -17.64 11.81
N LYS A 115 -4.81 -18.53 11.68
CA LYS A 115 -5.07 -19.98 11.68
C LYS A 115 -5.72 -20.44 12.97
N LYS A 116 -5.26 -19.93 14.13
CA LYS A 116 -5.82 -20.21 15.43
C LYS A 116 -7.25 -19.68 15.54
N LEU A 117 -7.45 -18.39 15.23
CA LEU A 117 -8.75 -17.75 15.32
C LEU A 117 -9.75 -18.36 14.34
N LYS A 118 -9.31 -18.77 13.15
CA LYS A 118 -10.18 -19.47 12.20
C LYS A 118 -10.64 -20.84 12.69
N ALA A 119 -9.82 -21.53 13.47
CA ALA A 119 -10.20 -22.80 14.10
C ALA A 119 -11.15 -22.60 15.28
N GLU A 120 -10.95 -21.55 16.09
CA GLU A 120 -11.78 -21.25 17.28
C GLU A 120 -13.09 -20.55 16.92
N TYR A 121 -13.07 -19.67 15.89
CA TYR A 121 -14.19 -18.82 15.47
C TYR A 121 -14.38 -18.90 13.95
N PRO A 122 -14.77 -20.07 13.39
CA PRO A 122 -14.78 -20.30 11.94
C PRO A 122 -15.68 -19.37 11.13
N GLU A 123 -16.79 -18.90 11.73
CA GLU A 123 -17.73 -18.00 11.08
C GLU A 123 -17.33 -16.51 11.21
N GLN A 124 -16.49 -16.17 12.18
CA GLN A 124 -16.12 -14.79 12.49
C GLN A 124 -14.75 -14.41 11.93
N ALA A 125 -13.75 -15.30 12.03
CA ALA A 125 -12.43 -15.05 11.48
C ALA A 125 -12.42 -15.25 9.96
N THR A 126 -12.38 -14.15 9.23
CA THR A 126 -12.45 -14.12 7.76
C THR A 126 -11.21 -13.47 7.16
N SER A 127 -10.82 -13.92 5.97
CA SER A 127 -9.77 -13.32 5.15
C SER A 127 -10.30 -13.10 3.73
N PHE A 128 -10.10 -11.91 3.21
CA PHE A 128 -10.57 -11.54 1.86
C PHE A 128 -9.39 -11.10 1.02
N PRO A 129 -9.27 -11.56 -0.25
CA PRO A 129 -8.29 -11.02 -1.17
C PRO A 129 -8.58 -9.52 -1.39
N ARG A 130 -7.52 -8.72 -1.38
CA ARG A 130 -7.57 -7.29 -1.68
C ARG A 130 -6.67 -6.99 -2.87
N LEU A 131 -7.04 -5.99 -3.64
CA LEU A 131 -6.21 -5.46 -4.72
C LEU A 131 -5.10 -4.58 -4.11
N CYS A 132 -4.15 -5.21 -3.40
CA CYS A 132 -3.10 -4.50 -2.69
C CYS A 132 -1.75 -5.22 -2.86
N ASN A 133 -0.68 -4.43 -2.86
CA ASN A 133 0.69 -4.92 -2.77
C ASN A 133 1.40 -4.27 -1.59
N TYR A 134 2.21 -5.04 -0.87
CA TYR A 134 3.03 -4.60 0.24
C TYR A 134 4.51 -4.70 -0.15
N TYR A 135 5.26 -3.62 0.02
CA TYR A 135 6.63 -3.53 -0.45
C TYR A 135 7.49 -2.63 0.44
N TYR A 136 8.78 -2.58 0.17
CA TYR A 136 9.71 -1.60 0.71
C TYR A 136 10.32 -0.80 -0.44
N THR A 137 10.45 0.50 -0.25
CA THR A 137 10.97 1.45 -1.23
C THR A 137 12.38 1.85 -0.84
N PHE A 138 13.32 1.68 -1.77
CA PHE A 138 14.66 2.29 -1.66
C PHE A 138 14.60 3.77 -2.01
N ASN A 139 15.30 4.60 -1.28
CA ASN A 139 15.49 5.99 -1.67
C ASN A 139 16.62 6.09 -2.71
N LEU A 140 16.26 6.43 -3.95
CA LEU A 140 17.18 6.61 -5.07
C LEU A 140 17.40 8.09 -5.41
N SER A 141 16.90 9.01 -4.57
CA SER A 141 17.17 10.44 -4.70
C SER A 141 18.59 10.79 -4.23
N GLU A 142 18.95 12.05 -4.34
CA GLU A 142 20.24 12.59 -3.86
C GLU A 142 20.40 12.45 -2.34
N THR A 143 19.31 12.32 -1.58
CA THR A 143 19.35 12.09 -0.12
C THR A 143 19.51 10.62 0.25
N GLY A 144 19.38 9.71 -0.71
CA GLY A 144 19.56 8.27 -0.50
C GLY A 144 21.05 7.89 -0.39
N ILE A 145 21.32 6.72 0.19
CA ILE A 145 22.69 6.21 0.28
C ILE A 145 23.21 5.70 -1.07
N GLU A 146 24.49 5.92 -1.34
CA GLU A 146 25.15 5.56 -2.60
C GLU A 146 24.95 4.07 -2.96
N ALA A 147 25.02 3.19 -1.98
CA ALA A 147 24.84 1.76 -2.19
C ALA A 147 23.52 1.41 -2.92
N PHE A 148 22.46 2.17 -2.72
CA PHE A 148 21.18 1.90 -3.37
C PHE A 148 21.11 2.36 -4.83
N GLN A 149 22.06 3.16 -5.30
CA GLN A 149 22.19 3.48 -6.72
C GLN A 149 22.64 2.25 -7.53
N ASP A 150 23.36 1.33 -6.90
CA ASP A 150 23.77 0.08 -7.55
C ASP A 150 22.60 -0.92 -7.60
N VAL A 151 22.18 -1.26 -8.82
CA VAL A 151 21.09 -2.23 -9.04
C VAL A 151 21.41 -3.62 -8.50
N ARG A 152 22.70 -3.99 -8.40
CA ARG A 152 23.14 -5.27 -7.84
C ARG A 152 22.79 -5.36 -6.37
N VAL A 153 23.02 -4.29 -5.61
CA VAL A 153 22.65 -4.21 -4.18
C VAL A 153 21.14 -4.36 -4.00
N ARG A 154 20.34 -3.60 -4.76
CA ARG A 154 18.87 -3.70 -4.67
C ARG A 154 18.35 -5.10 -5.03
N LYS A 155 18.90 -5.72 -6.07
CA LYS A 155 18.55 -7.10 -6.44
C LYS A 155 18.94 -8.10 -5.36
N ALA A 156 20.17 -8.00 -4.82
CA ALA A 156 20.64 -8.87 -3.75
C ALA A 156 19.72 -8.82 -2.53
N MET A 157 19.35 -7.62 -2.09
CA MET A 157 18.44 -7.42 -0.97
C MET A 157 17.05 -8.02 -1.25
N ALA A 158 16.54 -7.86 -2.48
CA ALA A 158 15.26 -8.44 -2.87
C ALA A 158 15.29 -9.98 -2.94
N TYR A 159 16.40 -10.58 -3.37
CA TYR A 159 16.59 -12.03 -3.48
C TYR A 159 16.76 -12.69 -2.12
N ALA A 160 17.44 -12.04 -1.17
CA ALA A 160 17.67 -12.54 0.17
C ALA A 160 16.38 -12.67 1.02
N ILE A 161 15.28 -11.99 0.63
CA ILE A 161 14.00 -12.09 1.34
C ILE A 161 13.26 -13.38 0.94
N ASP A 162 13.08 -14.25 1.91
CA ASP A 162 12.16 -15.39 1.78
C ASP A 162 10.75 -14.91 2.05
N ARG A 163 9.99 -14.75 0.96
CA ARG A 163 8.62 -14.25 1.01
C ARG A 163 7.65 -15.23 1.63
N ASN A 164 7.92 -16.55 1.51
CA ASN A 164 7.07 -17.57 2.10
C ASN A 164 7.12 -17.51 3.63
N VAL A 165 8.30 -17.31 4.22
CA VAL A 165 8.42 -17.11 5.68
C VAL A 165 7.56 -15.93 6.13
N ILE A 166 7.54 -14.82 5.38
CA ILE A 166 6.72 -13.65 5.75
C ILE A 166 5.23 -13.98 5.62
N THR A 167 4.79 -14.59 4.53
CA THR A 167 3.36 -14.83 4.27
C THR A 167 2.79 -16.00 5.05
N GLU A 168 3.55 -17.11 5.18
CA GLU A 168 3.06 -18.36 5.74
C GLU A 168 3.34 -18.54 7.23
N ASP A 169 4.50 -18.01 7.72
CA ASP A 169 4.92 -18.19 9.10
C ASP A 169 4.65 -16.96 9.98
N ILE A 170 4.80 -15.74 9.41
CA ILE A 170 4.63 -14.51 10.17
C ILE A 170 3.20 -13.99 10.09
N LEU A 171 2.63 -13.83 8.89
CA LEU A 171 1.31 -13.23 8.69
C LEU A 171 0.18 -14.26 8.78
N GLN A 172 0.31 -15.37 8.11
CA GLN A 172 -0.58 -16.55 8.16
C GLN A 172 -2.04 -16.33 7.71
N ALA A 173 -2.38 -15.20 7.10
CA ALA A 173 -3.76 -14.83 6.77
C ALA A 173 -4.09 -14.92 5.27
N GLY A 174 -3.35 -15.76 4.51
CA GLY A 174 -3.61 -16.00 3.09
C GLY A 174 -2.96 -15.00 2.14
N GLN A 175 -2.04 -14.16 2.63
CA GLN A 175 -1.20 -13.33 1.77
C GLN A 175 -0.33 -14.21 0.86
N THR A 176 -0.09 -13.75 -0.36
CA THR A 176 0.72 -14.47 -1.35
C THR A 176 2.07 -13.80 -1.58
N PRO A 177 3.16 -14.58 -1.76
CA PRO A 177 4.45 -14.03 -2.14
C PRO A 177 4.37 -13.28 -3.46
N ALA A 178 4.81 -12.03 -3.50
CA ALA A 178 4.82 -11.19 -4.70
C ALA A 178 6.21 -11.14 -5.33
N TYR A 179 6.28 -11.35 -6.64
CA TYR A 179 7.47 -11.23 -7.47
C TYR A 179 7.34 -10.17 -8.55
N THR A 180 6.16 -9.52 -8.62
CA THR A 180 5.85 -8.39 -9.48
C THR A 180 5.27 -7.26 -8.65
N PHE A 181 5.36 -6.02 -9.14
CA PHE A 181 4.82 -4.87 -8.41
C PHE A 181 3.28 -4.84 -8.51
N THR A 182 2.72 -5.15 -9.67
CA THR A 182 1.29 -5.34 -9.85
C THR A 182 0.84 -6.69 -9.28
N PRO A 183 -0.16 -6.75 -8.39
CA PRO A 183 -0.65 -8.01 -7.85
C PRO A 183 -1.43 -8.81 -8.88
N GLY A 184 -1.34 -10.14 -8.79
CA GLY A 184 -2.01 -11.06 -9.70
C GLY A 184 -3.55 -11.06 -9.63
N SER A 185 -4.14 -10.39 -8.64
CA SER A 185 -5.60 -10.16 -8.53
C SER A 185 -6.09 -9.02 -9.42
N THR A 186 -5.21 -8.30 -10.11
CA THR A 186 -5.56 -7.20 -11.00
C THR A 186 -6.26 -7.73 -12.26
N ALA A 187 -7.38 -7.13 -12.63
CA ALA A 187 -8.15 -7.54 -13.78
C ALA A 187 -7.35 -7.43 -15.08
N GLY A 188 -7.38 -8.50 -15.88
CA GLY A 188 -6.65 -8.56 -17.16
C GLY A 188 -5.13 -8.63 -17.05
N PHE A 189 -4.57 -8.74 -15.85
CA PHE A 189 -3.12 -8.82 -15.65
C PHE A 189 -2.65 -10.27 -15.49
N ASP A 190 -1.92 -10.76 -16.49
CA ASP A 190 -1.22 -12.03 -16.41
C ASP A 190 0.15 -11.84 -15.77
N VAL A 191 0.34 -12.40 -14.57
CA VAL A 191 1.60 -12.27 -13.83
C VAL A 191 2.76 -12.84 -14.64
N PRO A 192 3.72 -12.01 -15.08
CA PRO A 192 4.87 -12.49 -15.84
C PRO A 192 5.73 -13.43 -14.99
N LYS A 193 6.18 -14.52 -15.59
CA LYS A 193 7.09 -15.46 -14.95
C LYS A 193 8.53 -14.93 -14.97
N VAL A 194 8.80 -13.93 -14.13
CA VAL A 194 10.14 -13.35 -13.98
C VAL A 194 11.15 -14.42 -13.52
N ALA A 195 12.39 -14.33 -13.98
CA ALA A 195 13.39 -15.40 -13.79
C ALA A 195 13.56 -15.77 -12.31
N PHE A 196 13.67 -14.80 -11.42
CA PHE A 196 13.91 -15.06 -9.99
C PHE A 196 12.72 -15.66 -9.25
N SER A 197 11.50 -15.58 -9.79
CA SER A 197 10.32 -16.25 -9.19
C SER A 197 10.36 -17.78 -9.35
N LYS A 198 11.14 -18.27 -10.32
CA LYS A 198 11.30 -19.70 -10.59
C LYS A 198 12.42 -20.35 -9.79
N MET A 199 13.29 -19.53 -9.18
CA MET A 199 14.41 -19.99 -8.37
C MET A 199 13.92 -20.47 -7.00
N THR A 200 14.57 -21.48 -6.45
CA THR A 200 14.45 -21.83 -5.04
C THR A 200 15.01 -20.70 -4.16
N GLN A 201 14.66 -20.67 -2.88
CA GLN A 201 15.22 -19.65 -1.98
C GLN A 201 16.75 -19.81 -1.85
N ALA A 202 17.26 -21.03 -1.83
CA ALA A 202 18.71 -21.30 -1.77
C ALA A 202 19.45 -20.73 -3.00
N GLU A 203 18.89 -20.86 -4.20
CA GLU A 203 19.45 -20.27 -5.42
C GLU A 203 19.40 -18.74 -5.38
N ARG A 204 18.31 -18.16 -4.89
CA ARG A 204 18.20 -16.71 -4.68
C ARG A 204 19.22 -16.22 -3.66
N ASP A 205 19.41 -16.92 -2.56
CA ASP A 205 20.38 -16.57 -1.51
C ASP A 205 21.81 -16.60 -2.05
N ALA A 206 22.17 -17.62 -2.81
CA ALA A 206 23.48 -17.69 -3.45
C ALA A 206 23.71 -16.55 -4.45
N MET A 207 22.72 -16.23 -5.26
CA MET A 207 22.77 -15.09 -6.18
C MET A 207 22.88 -13.75 -5.43
N ALA A 208 22.14 -13.61 -4.32
CA ALA A 208 22.19 -12.40 -3.49
C ALA A 208 23.59 -12.16 -2.91
N VAL A 209 24.25 -13.20 -2.42
CA VAL A 209 25.63 -13.12 -1.91
C VAL A 209 26.58 -12.69 -3.04
N SER A 210 26.53 -13.33 -4.20
CA SER A 210 27.38 -12.99 -5.36
C SER A 210 27.20 -11.53 -5.78
N LEU A 211 25.96 -11.05 -5.89
CA LEU A 211 25.68 -9.67 -6.28
C LEU A 211 26.18 -8.64 -5.27
N MET A 212 26.12 -8.94 -3.96
CA MET A 212 26.67 -8.06 -2.91
C MET A 212 28.19 -8.01 -2.97
N GLU A 213 28.85 -9.17 -3.14
CA GLU A 213 30.31 -9.24 -3.28
C GLU A 213 30.80 -8.49 -4.52
N GLU A 214 30.13 -8.67 -5.68
CA GLU A 214 30.42 -7.93 -6.90
C GLU A 214 30.25 -6.41 -6.75
N ALA A 215 29.33 -5.98 -5.86
CA ALA A 215 29.12 -4.58 -5.52
C ALA A 215 30.08 -4.06 -4.43
N GLY A 216 30.97 -4.91 -3.91
CA GLY A 216 31.98 -4.55 -2.89
C GLY A 216 31.47 -4.61 -1.46
N TYR A 217 30.31 -5.20 -1.21
CA TYR A 217 29.73 -5.36 0.13
C TYR A 217 29.78 -6.82 0.58
N GLY A 218 29.81 -7.03 1.90
CA GLY A 218 29.85 -8.36 2.50
C GLY A 218 30.20 -8.29 3.98
N LYS A 219 30.66 -9.40 4.56
CA LYS A 219 30.98 -9.49 5.99
C LYS A 219 32.11 -8.53 6.43
N ASP A 220 33.09 -8.34 5.56
CA ASP A 220 34.26 -7.48 5.83
C ASP A 220 33.97 -5.99 5.52
N ASN A 221 32.96 -5.70 4.70
CA ASN A 221 32.48 -4.37 4.39
C ASN A 221 30.94 -4.37 4.46
N PRO A 222 30.33 -4.42 5.66
CA PRO A 222 28.89 -4.55 5.81
C PRO A 222 28.16 -3.27 5.45
N LEU A 223 27.12 -3.40 4.62
CA LEU A 223 26.17 -2.32 4.39
C LEU A 223 25.37 -2.05 5.65
N SER A 224 25.17 -0.78 5.99
CA SER A 224 24.35 -0.35 7.12
C SER A 224 23.36 0.73 6.69
N PHE A 225 22.13 0.66 7.16
CA PHE A 225 21.07 1.64 6.89
C PHE A 225 19.94 1.58 7.91
N THR A 226 19.09 2.59 7.87
CA THR A 226 17.85 2.64 8.64
C THR A 226 16.64 2.33 7.76
N MET A 227 15.77 1.48 8.26
CA MET A 227 14.48 1.13 7.64
C MET A 227 13.36 1.73 8.47
N ILE A 228 12.50 2.55 7.84
CA ILE A 228 11.37 3.18 8.51
C ILE A 228 10.04 2.51 8.16
N TYR A 229 9.12 2.51 9.13
CA TYR A 229 7.74 2.06 8.93
C TYR A 229 6.79 2.84 9.85
N ASN A 230 5.50 2.95 9.47
CA ASN A 230 4.51 3.53 10.37
C ASN A 230 4.15 2.55 11.49
N THR A 231 3.88 3.07 12.68
CA THR A 231 3.63 2.29 13.90
C THR A 231 2.52 1.26 13.69
N SER A 232 2.90 -0.02 13.79
CA SER A 232 2.02 -1.20 13.76
C SER A 232 2.84 -2.42 14.17
N GLU A 233 2.27 -3.31 14.97
CA GLU A 233 2.94 -4.55 15.37
C GLU A 233 3.19 -5.49 14.19
N SER A 234 2.28 -5.56 13.22
CA SER A 234 2.47 -6.34 11.99
C SER A 234 3.63 -5.80 11.15
N HIS A 235 3.75 -4.48 11.00
CA HIS A 235 4.87 -3.88 10.27
C HIS A 235 6.20 -4.13 10.96
N LYS A 236 6.23 -4.02 12.29
CA LYS A 236 7.41 -4.33 13.12
C LYS A 236 7.87 -5.77 12.93
N LYS A 237 6.94 -6.74 12.97
CA LYS A 237 7.26 -8.16 12.75
C LYS A 237 7.89 -8.39 11.37
N ILE A 238 7.31 -7.84 10.30
CA ILE A 238 7.85 -7.96 8.94
C ILE A 238 9.25 -7.34 8.86
N ALA A 239 9.40 -6.09 9.33
CA ALA A 239 10.69 -5.39 9.33
C ALA A 239 11.77 -6.16 10.09
N THR A 240 11.44 -6.71 11.26
CA THR A 240 12.35 -7.51 12.09
C THR A 240 12.84 -8.74 11.34
N VAL A 241 11.91 -9.49 10.71
CA VAL A 241 12.26 -10.71 9.97
C VAL A 241 13.11 -10.38 8.73
N MET A 242 12.79 -9.32 8.00
CA MET A 242 13.59 -8.87 6.86
C MET A 242 15.00 -8.47 7.29
N ALA A 243 15.15 -7.67 8.36
CA ALA A 243 16.45 -7.27 8.89
C ALA A 243 17.29 -8.50 9.31
N GLN A 244 16.66 -9.51 9.93
CA GLN A 244 17.32 -10.76 10.28
C GLN A 244 17.79 -11.56 9.06
N MET A 245 16.95 -11.68 8.01
CA MET A 245 17.33 -12.35 6.76
C MET A 245 18.53 -11.64 6.11
N TRP A 246 18.53 -10.33 6.00
CA TRP A 246 19.63 -9.57 5.45
C TRP A 246 20.91 -9.70 6.30
N LYS A 247 20.77 -9.67 7.64
CA LYS A 247 21.91 -9.88 8.54
C LYS A 247 22.54 -11.25 8.38
N GLN A 248 21.72 -12.30 8.36
CA GLN A 248 22.20 -13.68 8.31
C GLN A 248 22.82 -14.03 6.95
N LYS A 249 22.17 -13.59 5.86
CA LYS A 249 22.55 -13.98 4.50
C LYS A 249 23.60 -13.06 3.88
N LEU A 250 23.52 -11.76 4.12
CA LEU A 250 24.34 -10.74 3.46
C LEU A 250 25.25 -9.93 4.41
N GLY A 251 25.16 -10.14 5.73
CA GLY A 251 25.92 -9.39 6.71
C GLY A 251 25.44 -7.95 6.92
N ILE A 252 24.29 -7.56 6.35
CA ILE A 252 23.75 -6.19 6.42
C ILE A 252 23.32 -5.84 7.85
N ASN A 253 23.58 -4.60 8.28
CA ASN A 253 23.10 -4.03 9.54
C ASN A 253 21.95 -3.07 9.26
N ALA A 254 20.71 -3.56 9.31
CA ALA A 254 19.52 -2.73 9.19
C ALA A 254 19.02 -2.33 10.58
N THR A 255 19.00 -1.03 10.89
CA THR A 255 18.27 -0.47 12.03
C THR A 255 16.82 -0.21 11.65
N MET A 256 15.93 -0.15 12.63
CA MET A 256 14.50 0.00 12.40
C MET A 256 13.95 1.14 13.22
N GLU A 257 13.21 2.04 12.59
CA GLU A 257 12.53 3.14 13.24
C GLU A 257 11.05 3.16 12.83
N ASN A 258 10.18 3.53 13.77
CA ASN A 258 8.76 3.71 13.49
C ASN A 258 8.29 5.08 13.92
N THR A 259 7.31 5.60 13.20
CA THR A 259 6.69 6.87 13.50
C THR A 259 5.18 6.81 13.28
N GLU A 260 4.47 7.81 13.80
CA GLU A 260 3.05 8.00 13.57
C GLU A 260 2.77 8.21 12.06
N TRP A 261 1.59 7.81 11.60
CA TRP A 261 1.22 7.73 10.17
C TRP A 261 1.44 9.04 9.40
N LYS A 262 0.97 10.18 9.94
CA LYS A 262 1.10 11.47 9.24
C LYS A 262 2.56 11.89 9.10
N THR A 263 3.34 11.74 10.17
CA THR A 263 4.79 12.01 10.17
C THR A 263 5.50 11.07 9.20
N PHE A 264 5.11 9.80 9.17
CA PHE A 264 5.66 8.82 8.24
C PHE A 264 5.44 9.22 6.76
N LEU A 265 4.25 9.72 6.43
CA LEU A 265 3.96 10.20 5.08
C LEU A 265 4.79 11.44 4.72
N ASP A 266 4.97 12.36 5.65
CA ASP A 266 5.79 13.57 5.45
C ASP A 266 7.27 13.21 5.21
N ILE A 267 7.81 12.26 5.97
CA ILE A 267 9.18 11.76 5.80
C ILE A 267 9.36 11.13 4.42
N ARG A 268 8.41 10.28 4.00
CA ARG A 268 8.45 9.65 2.66
C ARG A 268 8.35 10.68 1.54
N GLY A 269 7.41 11.61 1.64
CA GLY A 269 7.19 12.65 0.63
C GLY A 269 8.39 13.60 0.45
N LYS A 270 9.19 13.78 1.52
CA LYS A 270 10.43 14.58 1.51
C LYS A 270 11.68 13.77 1.15
N GLN A 271 11.56 12.47 0.93
CA GLN A 271 12.69 11.53 0.73
C GLN A 271 13.70 11.54 1.89
N ASP A 272 13.26 11.76 3.11
CA ASP A 272 14.09 11.75 4.31
C ASP A 272 14.14 10.35 4.95
N PHE A 273 14.49 9.36 4.15
CA PHE A 273 14.61 7.95 4.54
C PHE A 273 15.65 7.23 3.69
N GLU A 274 16.13 6.07 4.13
CA GLU A 274 17.00 5.21 3.34
C GLU A 274 16.19 4.05 2.73
N ILE A 275 15.42 3.33 3.55
CA ILE A 275 14.38 2.39 3.12
C ILE A 275 13.09 2.70 3.87
N ALA A 276 11.98 2.76 3.15
CA ALA A 276 10.67 2.97 3.75
C ALA A 276 9.70 1.84 3.42
N ARG A 277 8.91 1.43 4.39
CA ARG A 277 7.76 0.55 4.18
C ARG A 277 6.78 1.20 3.21
N GLY A 278 6.23 0.42 2.29
CA GLY A 278 5.17 0.84 1.38
C GLY A 278 4.05 -0.19 1.28
N ALA A 279 2.90 0.27 0.88
CA ALA A 279 1.82 -0.56 0.37
C ALA A 279 0.98 0.31 -0.57
N TRP A 280 0.43 -0.31 -1.58
CA TRP A 280 -0.54 0.33 -2.45
C TRP A 280 -1.73 -0.59 -2.64
N CYS A 281 -2.92 -0.06 -2.44
CA CYS A 281 -4.16 -0.70 -2.84
C CYS A 281 -4.67 0.03 -4.08
N GLY A 282 -5.03 -0.72 -5.11
CA GLY A 282 -5.47 -0.13 -6.37
C GLY A 282 -6.67 0.77 -6.19
N ASP A 283 -6.60 1.97 -6.72
CA ASP A 283 -7.71 2.94 -6.74
C ASP A 283 -8.83 2.49 -7.68
N TYR A 284 -8.45 1.67 -8.66
CA TYR A 284 -9.32 1.01 -9.62
C TYR A 284 -8.68 -0.31 -10.08
N ASN A 285 -9.49 -1.23 -10.61
CA ASN A 285 -9.02 -2.57 -10.93
C ASN A 285 -8.38 -2.65 -12.33
N GLU A 286 -7.18 -2.09 -12.44
CA GLU A 286 -6.35 -2.09 -13.66
C GLU A 286 -4.88 -1.88 -13.27
N ALA A 287 -3.91 -2.39 -14.09
CA ALA A 287 -2.49 -2.42 -13.74
C ALA A 287 -1.84 -1.04 -13.57
N SER A 288 -2.31 -0.03 -14.29
CA SER A 288 -1.72 1.32 -14.25
C SER A 288 -1.80 1.95 -12.85
N THR A 289 -2.79 1.59 -12.03
CA THR A 289 -2.88 2.10 -10.64
C THR A 289 -1.65 1.75 -9.81
N PHE A 290 -0.95 0.65 -10.16
CA PHE A 290 0.31 0.24 -9.52
C PHE A 290 1.53 0.77 -10.29
N LEU A 291 1.54 0.62 -11.61
CA LEU A 291 2.70 0.94 -12.42
C LEU A 291 2.97 2.45 -12.50
N ASP A 292 1.95 3.28 -12.40
CA ASP A 292 2.09 4.74 -12.34
C ASP A 292 2.94 5.21 -11.16
N LEU A 293 3.00 4.45 -10.05
CA LEU A 293 3.86 4.76 -8.91
C LEU A 293 5.35 4.70 -9.25
N LEU A 294 5.71 3.96 -10.29
CA LEU A 294 7.09 3.75 -10.71
C LEU A 294 7.53 4.70 -11.84
N THR A 295 6.62 5.52 -12.36
CA THR A 295 6.97 6.50 -13.40
C THR A 295 7.72 7.70 -12.80
N SER A 296 8.69 8.24 -13.54
CA SER A 296 9.50 9.36 -13.07
C SER A 296 8.71 10.61 -12.66
N PRO A 297 7.61 11.02 -13.37
CA PRO A 297 6.82 12.19 -13.00
C PRO A 297 5.80 11.93 -11.87
N SER A 298 5.64 10.71 -11.40
CA SER A 298 4.63 10.38 -10.38
C SER A 298 4.92 11.05 -9.04
N GLY A 299 3.93 11.74 -8.49
CA GLY A 299 3.98 12.31 -7.14
C GLY A 299 4.04 11.25 -6.04
N TYR A 300 3.69 10.01 -6.33
CA TYR A 300 3.74 8.85 -5.42
C TYR A 300 5.01 8.00 -5.57
N ASN A 301 5.92 8.39 -6.47
CA ASN A 301 7.24 7.78 -6.59
C ASN A 301 8.18 8.31 -5.50
N ASP A 302 7.91 7.94 -4.26
CA ASP A 302 8.68 8.41 -3.10
C ASP A 302 10.16 8.01 -3.17
N GLY A 303 10.46 6.85 -3.76
CA GLY A 303 11.82 6.34 -3.94
C GLY A 303 12.59 7.00 -5.07
N LYS A 304 11.97 7.87 -5.86
CA LYS A 304 12.56 8.54 -7.03
C LYS A 304 13.22 7.57 -8.03
N TYR A 305 12.59 6.39 -8.20
CA TYR A 305 12.97 5.50 -9.29
C TYR A 305 12.78 6.21 -10.64
N SER A 306 13.75 6.08 -11.54
CA SER A 306 13.67 6.68 -12.88
C SER A 306 14.16 5.70 -13.92
N ASN A 307 13.34 5.50 -14.95
CA ASN A 307 13.68 4.68 -16.11
C ASN A 307 12.89 5.16 -17.33
N ALA A 308 13.58 5.74 -18.29
CA ALA A 308 12.98 6.31 -19.50
C ALA A 308 12.17 5.28 -20.30
N SER A 309 12.59 4.00 -20.32
CA SER A 309 11.84 2.95 -21.02
C SER A 309 10.51 2.65 -20.31
N VAL A 310 10.48 2.65 -18.97
CA VAL A 310 9.23 2.49 -18.20
C VAL A 310 8.31 3.68 -18.47
N ASP A 311 8.81 4.90 -18.43
CA ASP A 311 8.02 6.10 -18.68
C ASP A 311 7.41 6.09 -20.09
N GLN A 312 8.19 5.67 -21.09
CA GLN A 312 7.73 5.54 -22.47
C GLN A 312 6.63 4.49 -22.58
N LEU A 313 6.85 3.27 -22.06
CA LEU A 313 5.89 2.18 -22.11
C LEU A 313 4.57 2.56 -21.42
N MET A 314 4.64 3.25 -20.28
CA MET A 314 3.44 3.72 -19.57
C MET A 314 2.70 4.80 -20.38
N THR A 315 3.41 5.65 -21.09
CA THR A 315 2.80 6.64 -22.00
C THR A 315 2.09 5.95 -23.18
N GLU A 316 2.75 4.98 -23.80
CA GLU A 316 2.18 4.19 -24.90
C GLU A 316 0.94 3.39 -24.44
N ALA A 317 1.01 2.78 -23.26
CA ALA A 317 -0.10 2.04 -22.65
C ALA A 317 -1.33 2.94 -22.45
N LYS A 318 -1.16 4.12 -21.88
CA LYS A 318 -2.27 5.09 -21.64
C LYS A 318 -2.94 5.57 -22.93
N THR A 319 -2.23 5.58 -24.05
CA THR A 319 -2.76 6.06 -25.33
C THR A 319 -3.25 4.94 -26.26
N SER A 320 -3.00 3.67 -25.90
CA SER A 320 -3.42 2.52 -26.69
C SER A 320 -4.90 2.21 -26.47
N SER A 321 -5.66 2.07 -27.55
CA SER A 321 -7.02 1.52 -27.52
C SER A 321 -7.05 -0.02 -27.44
N ASP A 322 -5.89 -0.67 -27.56
CA ASP A 322 -5.73 -2.12 -27.53
C ASP A 322 -5.33 -2.59 -26.13
N SER A 323 -6.30 -3.05 -25.37
CA SER A 323 -6.09 -3.56 -24.01
C SER A 323 -5.12 -4.75 -23.94
N SER A 324 -4.92 -5.49 -25.04
CA SER A 324 -3.98 -6.61 -25.08
C SER A 324 -2.51 -6.15 -25.04
N LYS A 325 -2.22 -4.92 -25.47
CA LYS A 325 -0.87 -4.34 -25.44
C LYS A 325 -0.48 -3.77 -24.08
N LEU A 326 -1.46 -3.45 -23.23
CA LEU A 326 -1.24 -2.88 -21.90
C LEU A 326 -0.47 -3.82 -20.95
N TYR A 327 -0.44 -5.12 -21.25
CA TYR A 327 0.06 -6.14 -20.33
C TYR A 327 1.19 -7.01 -20.90
N THR A 328 1.64 -6.78 -22.11
CA THR A 328 2.64 -7.62 -22.81
C THR A 328 4.01 -6.97 -22.98
N THR A 329 4.19 -5.76 -22.52
CA THR A 329 5.47 -5.05 -22.45
C THR A 329 5.96 -4.97 -21.02
#